data_68edba9388c63d1ecf1fdce3ec952355
#
_entry.id   68edba9388c63d1ecf1fdce3ec952355
#
_cell.length_a   1.000
_cell.length_b   1.000
_cell.length_c   1.000
_cell.angle_alpha   90.00
_cell.angle_beta   90.00
_cell.angle_gamma   90.00
#
_symmetry.space_group_name_H-M   'P 1'
#
loop_
_entity.id
_entity.type
_entity.pdbx_description
1 polymer ?
#
loop_
_entity_poly.entity_id
_entity_poly.type
_entity_poly.pdbx_seq_one_letter_code
_entity_poly.pdbx_strand_id
1 'polypeptide(L)'
;NILAGIKVDTGAKELAGFKNEKITEGLDGLRERLLDYHKLGARFAKWRAVITIDETIPSDACILGNAHALARYASLCQESGLVPIVEPEVLMNGNHTIETCYEISKRVLNTVFEQLCMYRVVLEGIVLKPNMVISGLGCPEQANVDKVSEMTFKCLMENVPSEVPGIAFLSGGQSSDLATAHLLRMNEKYSDQMPWNLTFSYGRALQNDALKAWNGSDREAGQKALYHRACGNSFATHGKSLTHS
;
A
#
# COMPACT_ATOMS: atom_id res chain seq x y z
N ASN A 1 14.68 4.81 -17.86
CA ASN A 1 14.12 6.04 -17.31
C ASN A 1 13.32 5.72 -16.07
N ILE A 2 13.67 6.32 -14.92
CA ILE A 2 12.97 6.14 -13.65
C ILE A 2 12.35 7.49 -13.26
N LEU A 3 11.05 7.51 -12.98
CA LEU A 3 10.38 8.71 -12.48
C LEU A 3 10.71 8.90 -11.00
N ALA A 4 11.01 10.13 -10.60
CA ALA A 4 11.25 10.47 -9.21
C ALA A 4 9.94 10.78 -8.49
N GLY A 5 9.85 10.39 -7.23
CA GLY A 5 8.73 10.70 -6.34
C GLY A 5 9.19 10.93 -4.91
N ILE A 6 8.30 11.41 -4.07
CA ILE A 6 8.64 11.79 -2.70
C ILE A 6 7.54 11.46 -1.70
N LYS A 7 7.92 10.96 -0.51
CA LYS A 7 7.05 10.86 0.65
C LYS A 7 6.85 12.26 1.25
N VAL A 8 5.60 12.70 1.38
CA VAL A 8 5.27 14.07 1.79
C VAL A 8 4.60 14.18 3.16
N ASP A 9 4.09 13.08 3.71
CA ASP A 9 3.59 13.07 5.08
C ASP A 9 4.73 13.25 6.10
N THR A 10 4.43 13.83 7.25
CA THR A 10 5.39 14.05 8.35
C THR A 10 5.35 12.94 9.40
N GLY A 11 4.63 11.86 9.13
CA GLY A 11 4.51 10.67 9.94
C GLY A 11 3.20 10.54 10.70
N ALA A 12 2.91 9.32 11.13
CA ALA A 12 1.77 9.00 11.97
C ALA A 12 2.06 9.38 13.43
N LYS A 13 1.15 10.12 14.04
CA LYS A 13 1.17 10.58 15.43
C LYS A 13 0.02 9.96 16.19
N GLU A 14 0.08 9.97 17.53
CA GLU A 14 -1.04 9.51 18.33
C GLU A 14 -2.28 10.38 18.08
N LEU A 15 -3.42 9.74 17.83
CA LEU A 15 -4.69 10.42 17.71
C LEU A 15 -5.16 10.87 19.11
N ALA A 16 -5.23 12.18 19.31
CA ALA A 16 -5.57 12.75 20.62
C ALA A 16 -6.94 12.24 21.12
N GLY A 17 -6.98 11.68 22.30
CA GLY A 17 -8.17 11.10 22.92
C GLY A 17 -8.48 9.66 22.53
N PHE A 18 -7.67 9.03 21.64
CA PHE A 18 -7.88 7.66 21.14
C PHE A 18 -6.64 6.81 21.38
N LYS A 19 -6.67 5.98 22.39
CA LYS A 19 -5.52 5.14 22.77
C LYS A 19 -5.16 4.14 21.65
N ASN A 20 -3.86 4.06 21.33
CA ASN A 20 -3.29 3.14 20.32
C ASN A 20 -3.76 3.41 18.86
N GLU A 21 -4.42 4.50 18.59
CA GLU A 21 -4.79 4.93 17.24
C GLU A 21 -3.94 6.10 16.78
N LYS A 22 -3.76 6.23 15.48
CA LYS A 22 -2.86 7.23 14.89
C LYS A 22 -3.54 8.05 13.82
N ILE A 23 -3.10 9.29 13.70
CA ILE A 23 -3.42 10.19 12.61
C ILE A 23 -2.13 10.58 11.89
N THR A 24 -2.13 10.58 10.58
CA THR A 24 -0.97 11.02 9.82
C THR A 24 -1.04 12.53 9.59
N GLU A 25 0.05 13.21 9.92
CA GLU A 25 0.18 14.66 9.80
C GLU A 25 0.99 15.06 8.56
N GLY A 26 0.97 16.36 8.22
CA GLY A 26 1.80 16.92 7.13
C GLY A 26 1.02 17.73 6.10
N LEU A 27 -0.27 18.07 6.34
CA LEU A 27 -1.06 18.89 5.42
C LEU A 27 -0.67 20.37 5.46
N ASP A 28 -0.15 20.86 6.60
CA ASP A 28 0.25 22.25 6.75
C ASP A 28 1.43 22.58 5.82
N GLY A 29 1.28 23.63 5.01
CA GLY A 29 2.26 24.01 4.01
C GLY A 29 2.50 22.99 2.90
N LEU A 30 1.61 22.01 2.73
CA LEU A 30 1.80 20.94 1.74
C LEU A 30 1.70 21.47 0.30
N ARG A 31 0.81 22.43 0.03
CA ARG A 31 0.63 23.02 -1.31
C ARG A 31 1.95 23.60 -1.84
N GLU A 32 2.63 24.39 -1.05
CA GLU A 32 3.91 25.03 -1.39
C GLU A 32 5.00 23.98 -1.59
N ARG A 33 5.08 23.01 -0.69
CA ARG A 33 6.05 21.90 -0.80
C ARG A 33 5.86 21.06 -2.07
N LEU A 34 4.61 20.78 -2.46
CA LEU A 34 4.33 19.99 -3.67
C LEU A 34 4.75 20.73 -4.95
N LEU A 35 4.51 22.05 -5.01
CA LEU A 35 4.98 22.88 -6.12
C LEU A 35 6.50 22.85 -6.24
N ASP A 36 7.22 22.94 -5.13
CA ASP A 36 8.68 22.89 -5.13
C ASP A 36 9.20 21.50 -5.49
N TYR A 37 8.59 20.43 -5.01
CA TYR A 37 8.95 19.07 -5.41
C TYR A 37 8.71 18.81 -6.91
N HIS A 38 7.62 19.35 -7.47
CA HIS A 38 7.37 19.25 -8.90
C HIS A 38 8.46 19.97 -9.71
N LYS A 39 8.87 21.18 -9.31
CA LYS A 39 10.00 21.94 -9.93
C LYS A 39 11.31 21.17 -9.84
N LEU A 40 11.56 20.44 -8.74
CA LEU A 40 12.72 19.58 -8.56
C LEU A 40 12.69 18.28 -9.38
N GLY A 41 11.59 18.01 -10.10
CA GLY A 41 11.48 16.87 -10.99
C GLY A 41 10.64 15.70 -10.46
N ALA A 42 10.03 15.82 -9.28
CA ALA A 42 9.09 14.81 -8.81
C ALA A 42 7.86 14.70 -9.73
N ARG A 43 7.34 13.49 -9.92
CA ARG A 43 6.14 13.22 -10.74
C ARG A 43 5.05 12.51 -9.95
N PHE A 44 5.38 11.97 -8.78
CA PHE A 44 4.42 11.40 -7.84
C PHE A 44 4.79 11.74 -6.41
N ALA A 45 3.80 11.67 -5.53
CA ALA A 45 3.99 11.79 -4.09
C ALA A 45 3.39 10.57 -3.39
N LYS A 46 3.77 10.34 -2.13
CA LYS A 46 3.22 9.26 -1.31
C LYS A 46 2.85 9.78 0.08
N TRP A 47 1.67 9.38 0.55
CA TRP A 47 1.17 9.62 1.91
C TRP A 47 0.63 8.32 2.49
N ARG A 48 1.12 7.95 3.67
CA ARG A 48 0.74 6.72 4.37
C ARG A 48 -0.12 7.03 5.58
N ALA A 49 -1.32 6.49 5.64
CA ALA A 49 -2.11 6.35 6.86
C ALA A 49 -1.90 4.95 7.45
N VAL A 50 -1.97 4.82 8.78
CA VAL A 50 -1.84 3.54 9.46
C VAL A 50 -3.05 3.31 10.36
N ILE A 51 -3.69 2.16 10.21
CA ILE A 51 -4.90 1.75 10.92
C ILE A 51 -4.59 0.47 11.70
N THR A 52 -4.65 0.54 13.02
CA THR A 52 -4.40 -0.60 13.90
C THR A 52 -5.70 -1.39 14.12
N ILE A 53 -5.61 -2.71 14.15
CA ILE A 53 -6.71 -3.61 14.54
C ILE A 53 -6.44 -4.12 15.95
N ASP A 54 -7.43 -3.95 16.85
CA ASP A 54 -7.47 -4.56 18.17
C ASP A 54 -8.94 -4.76 18.57
N GLU A 55 -9.24 -5.20 19.79
CA GLU A 55 -10.59 -5.54 20.25
C GLU A 55 -11.64 -4.46 20.02
N THR A 56 -11.29 -3.18 20.19
CA THR A 56 -12.20 -2.03 20.09
C THR A 56 -11.82 -1.00 19.02
N ILE A 57 -10.74 -1.23 18.29
CA ILE A 57 -10.23 -0.31 17.27
C ILE A 57 -10.08 -1.05 15.93
N PRO A 58 -10.15 -0.34 14.79
CA PRO A 58 -10.14 1.11 14.64
C PRO A 58 -11.51 1.78 14.90
N SER A 59 -11.47 2.98 15.50
CA SER A 59 -12.64 3.84 15.66
C SER A 59 -13.02 4.52 14.33
N ASP A 60 -14.27 4.99 14.23
CA ASP A 60 -14.72 5.78 13.08
C ASP A 60 -13.92 7.08 12.95
N ALA A 61 -13.55 7.70 14.06
CA ALA A 61 -12.75 8.92 14.07
C ALA A 61 -11.36 8.70 13.45
N CYS A 62 -10.70 7.58 13.77
CA CYS A 62 -9.40 7.24 13.20
C CYS A 62 -9.50 7.00 11.68
N ILE A 63 -10.46 6.20 11.25
CA ILE A 63 -10.65 5.89 9.82
C ILE A 63 -11.01 7.16 9.05
N LEU A 64 -12.01 7.92 9.50
CA LEU A 64 -12.47 9.12 8.81
C LEU A 64 -11.38 10.21 8.77
N GLY A 65 -10.70 10.45 9.89
CA GLY A 65 -9.64 11.47 9.96
C GLY A 65 -8.48 11.17 8.99
N ASN A 66 -8.05 9.91 8.90
CA ASN A 66 -7.02 9.49 7.97
C ASN A 66 -7.51 9.50 6.51
N ALA A 67 -8.73 9.06 6.24
CA ALA A 67 -9.31 9.10 4.90
C ALA A 67 -9.47 10.54 4.38
N HIS A 68 -9.90 11.47 5.25
CA HIS A 68 -9.96 12.90 4.96
C HIS A 68 -8.57 13.49 4.63
N ALA A 69 -7.55 13.13 5.42
CA ALA A 69 -6.19 13.58 5.16
C ALA A 69 -5.66 13.06 3.82
N LEU A 70 -5.91 11.78 3.49
CA LEU A 70 -5.56 11.17 2.20
C LEU A 70 -6.24 11.88 1.03
N ALA A 71 -7.52 12.23 1.15
CA ALA A 71 -8.26 12.90 0.10
C ALA A 71 -7.76 14.34 -0.13
N ARG A 72 -7.51 15.10 0.94
CA ARG A 72 -6.92 16.44 0.85
C ARG A 72 -5.54 16.42 0.23
N TYR A 73 -4.69 15.49 0.66
CA TYR A 73 -3.37 15.27 0.10
C TYR A 73 -3.45 14.95 -1.40
N ALA A 74 -4.32 14.03 -1.80
CA ALA A 74 -4.47 13.61 -3.19
C ALA A 74 -4.93 14.78 -4.09
N SER A 75 -5.90 15.58 -3.63
CA SER A 75 -6.35 16.78 -4.35
C SER A 75 -5.23 17.81 -4.54
N LEU A 76 -4.42 18.07 -3.49
CA LEU A 76 -3.28 18.98 -3.57
C LEU A 76 -2.18 18.47 -4.52
N CYS A 77 -1.95 17.16 -4.56
CA CYS A 77 -1.02 16.55 -5.53
C CYS A 77 -1.47 16.79 -6.96
N GLN A 78 -2.74 16.53 -7.27
CA GLN A 78 -3.28 16.73 -8.62
C GLN A 78 -3.25 18.21 -9.02
N GLU A 79 -3.56 19.14 -8.12
CA GLU A 79 -3.41 20.57 -8.36
C GLU A 79 -1.97 20.95 -8.75
N SER A 80 -0.99 20.27 -8.17
CA SER A 80 0.44 20.52 -8.41
C SER A 80 1.04 19.70 -9.56
N GLY A 81 0.24 18.94 -10.31
CA GLY A 81 0.69 18.07 -11.40
C GLY A 81 1.46 16.84 -10.95
N LEU A 82 1.21 16.34 -9.73
CA LEU A 82 1.81 15.13 -9.17
C LEU A 82 0.74 14.03 -9.05
N VAL A 83 1.12 12.79 -9.35
CA VAL A 83 0.28 11.62 -9.11
C VAL A 83 0.33 11.26 -7.62
N PRO A 84 -0.81 11.24 -6.89
CA PRO A 84 -0.82 10.80 -5.50
C PRO A 84 -0.84 9.28 -5.40
N ILE A 85 0.09 8.72 -4.65
CA ILE A 85 -0.01 7.35 -4.14
C ILE A 85 -0.76 7.42 -2.81
N VAL A 86 -1.97 6.88 -2.80
CA VAL A 86 -2.89 6.86 -1.65
C VAL A 86 -2.67 5.56 -0.88
N GLU A 87 -2.11 5.64 0.33
CA GLU A 87 -1.69 4.46 1.11
C GLU A 87 -2.46 4.34 2.44
N PRO A 88 -3.69 3.76 2.42
CA PRO A 88 -4.47 3.47 3.61
C PRO A 88 -4.09 2.09 4.15
N GLU A 89 -3.02 2.00 4.94
CA GLU A 89 -2.52 0.72 5.44
C GLU A 89 -3.25 0.26 6.68
N VAL A 90 -3.96 -0.88 6.59
CA VAL A 90 -4.39 -1.65 7.75
C VAL A 90 -3.22 -2.53 8.19
N LEU A 91 -2.76 -2.34 9.44
CA LEU A 91 -1.58 -2.99 9.97
C LEU A 91 -1.82 -4.49 10.21
N MET A 92 -0.82 -5.30 9.88
CA MET A 92 -0.84 -6.73 10.12
C MET A 92 -0.40 -7.13 11.55
N ASN A 93 -0.01 -6.15 12.37
CA ASN A 93 0.33 -6.40 13.77
C ASN A 93 -0.94 -6.77 14.55
N GLY A 94 -0.86 -7.79 15.39
CA GLY A 94 -1.99 -8.25 16.21
C GLY A 94 -2.37 -9.70 15.96
N ASN A 95 -3.45 -10.14 16.62
CA ASN A 95 -3.93 -11.53 16.61
C ASN A 95 -5.22 -11.71 15.80
N HIS A 96 -5.59 -10.72 15.00
CA HIS A 96 -6.82 -10.74 14.22
C HIS A 96 -6.79 -11.81 13.12
N THR A 97 -7.95 -12.36 12.81
CA THR A 97 -8.12 -13.31 11.71
C THR A 97 -8.09 -12.58 10.35
N ILE A 98 -7.97 -13.34 9.27
CA ILE A 98 -8.06 -12.80 7.92
C ILE A 98 -9.44 -12.18 7.64
N GLU A 99 -10.50 -12.75 8.21
CA GLU A 99 -11.87 -12.23 8.09
C GLU A 99 -11.99 -10.85 8.77
N THR A 100 -11.41 -10.68 9.95
CA THR A 100 -11.35 -9.36 10.62
C THR A 100 -10.57 -8.36 9.78
N CYS A 101 -9.43 -8.75 9.23
CA CYS A 101 -8.65 -7.90 8.33
C CYS A 101 -9.47 -7.48 7.10
N TYR A 102 -10.25 -8.41 6.54
CA TYR A 102 -11.13 -8.15 5.40
C TYR A 102 -12.19 -7.09 5.74
N GLU A 103 -12.93 -7.26 6.83
CA GLU A 103 -13.99 -6.31 7.22
C GLU A 103 -13.44 -4.91 7.52
N ILE A 104 -12.30 -4.82 8.18
CA ILE A 104 -11.65 -3.53 8.45
C ILE A 104 -11.10 -2.91 7.17
N SER A 105 -10.45 -3.68 6.30
CA SER A 105 -9.93 -3.18 5.01
C SER A 105 -11.06 -2.67 4.12
N LYS A 106 -12.17 -3.40 4.06
CA LYS A 106 -13.40 -2.98 3.36
C LYS A 106 -13.91 -1.63 3.87
N ARG A 107 -14.07 -1.48 5.19
CA ARG A 107 -14.54 -0.25 5.81
C ARG A 107 -13.58 0.92 5.54
N VAL A 108 -12.27 0.69 5.63
CA VAL A 108 -11.24 1.70 5.35
C VAL A 108 -11.28 2.14 3.88
N LEU A 109 -11.32 1.19 2.94
CA LEU A 109 -11.36 1.51 1.50
C LEU A 109 -12.61 2.28 1.14
N ASN A 110 -13.79 1.86 1.60
CA ASN A 110 -15.05 2.58 1.36
C ASN A 110 -14.95 4.03 1.84
N THR A 111 -14.51 4.25 3.08
CA THR A 111 -14.38 5.61 3.63
C THR A 111 -13.36 6.44 2.86
N VAL A 112 -12.25 5.83 2.42
CA VAL A 112 -11.23 6.53 1.62
C VAL A 112 -11.82 6.97 0.27
N PHE A 113 -12.51 6.08 -0.45
CA PHE A 113 -13.08 6.44 -1.76
C PHE A 113 -14.25 7.43 -1.64
N GLU A 114 -15.06 7.36 -0.58
CA GLU A 114 -16.06 8.39 -0.28
C GLU A 114 -15.39 9.77 -0.10
N GLN A 115 -14.32 9.85 0.68
CA GLN A 115 -13.58 11.09 0.87
C GLN A 115 -12.90 11.57 -0.43
N LEU A 116 -12.26 10.69 -1.19
CA LEU A 116 -11.67 11.04 -2.50
C LEU A 116 -12.72 11.66 -3.43
N CYS A 117 -13.91 11.07 -3.50
CA CYS A 117 -15.03 11.58 -4.29
C CYS A 117 -15.49 12.97 -3.78
N MET A 118 -15.67 13.15 -2.48
CA MET A 118 -16.05 14.43 -1.88
C MET A 118 -15.04 15.55 -2.19
N TYR A 119 -13.76 15.22 -2.26
CA TYR A 119 -12.69 16.16 -2.61
C TYR A 119 -12.45 16.25 -4.13
N ARG A 120 -13.32 15.67 -4.94
CA ARG A 120 -13.24 15.68 -6.43
C ARG A 120 -11.90 15.24 -6.98
N VAL A 121 -11.28 14.26 -6.31
CA VAL A 121 -10.05 13.65 -6.80
C VAL A 121 -10.37 12.85 -8.06
N VAL A 122 -9.60 13.07 -9.12
CA VAL A 122 -9.70 12.31 -10.38
C VAL A 122 -9.07 10.93 -10.15
N LEU A 123 -9.90 9.88 -10.14
CA LEU A 123 -9.46 8.53 -9.77
C LEU A 123 -8.53 7.91 -10.80
N GLU A 124 -8.65 8.27 -12.06
CA GLU A 124 -7.73 7.86 -13.14
C GLU A 124 -6.30 8.43 -12.95
N GLY A 125 -6.16 9.41 -12.08
CA GLY A 125 -4.89 10.08 -11.77
C GLY A 125 -4.28 9.67 -10.43
N ILE A 126 -4.70 8.57 -9.81
CA ILE A 126 -4.11 8.08 -8.54
C ILE A 126 -3.46 6.71 -8.71
N VAL A 127 -2.63 6.33 -7.74
CA VAL A 127 -2.23 4.94 -7.49
C VAL A 127 -2.69 4.57 -6.09
N LEU A 128 -3.47 3.50 -5.95
CA LEU A 128 -3.84 2.96 -4.65
C LEU A 128 -2.70 2.06 -4.13
N LYS A 129 -2.32 2.26 -2.86
CA LYS A 129 -1.31 1.39 -2.21
C LYS A 129 -1.88 0.78 -0.93
N PRO A 130 -2.70 -0.28 -1.04
CA PRO A 130 -3.32 -0.94 0.10
C PRO A 130 -2.42 -2.04 0.67
N ASN A 131 -2.80 -2.53 1.86
CA ASN A 131 -2.38 -3.83 2.36
C ASN A 131 -3.06 -4.96 1.56
N MET A 132 -2.49 -6.15 1.60
CA MET A 132 -3.20 -7.39 1.29
C MET A 132 -4.07 -7.78 2.50
N VAL A 133 -5.15 -8.50 2.26
CA VAL A 133 -6.01 -9.05 3.33
C VAL A 133 -5.35 -10.32 3.87
N ILE A 134 -4.82 -10.24 5.09
CA ILE A 134 -4.02 -11.31 5.69
C ILE A 134 -4.39 -11.51 7.16
N SER A 135 -4.06 -12.67 7.72
CA SER A 135 -4.10 -12.88 9.17
C SER A 135 -3.06 -11.98 9.87
N GLY A 136 -3.38 -11.50 11.06
CA GLY A 136 -2.41 -10.80 11.90
C GLY A 136 -1.20 -11.66 12.21
N LEU A 137 -0.03 -11.06 12.40
CA LEU A 137 1.23 -11.78 12.65
C LEU A 137 1.19 -12.70 13.88
N GLY A 138 0.42 -12.34 14.89
CA GLY A 138 0.22 -13.13 16.10
C GLY A 138 -0.99 -14.06 16.06
N CYS A 139 -1.73 -14.10 14.94
CA CYS A 139 -2.87 -15.01 14.82
C CYS A 139 -2.39 -16.46 14.79
N PRO A 140 -2.94 -17.36 15.63
CA PRO A 140 -2.56 -18.78 15.64
C PRO A 140 -2.82 -19.48 14.30
N GLU A 141 -3.86 -19.06 13.59
CA GLU A 141 -4.23 -19.60 12.29
C GLU A 141 -3.83 -18.62 11.17
N GLN A 142 -2.76 -18.96 10.46
CA GLN A 142 -2.28 -18.20 9.32
C GLN A 142 -2.95 -18.68 8.04
N ALA A 143 -3.60 -17.77 7.32
CA ALA A 143 -4.20 -18.06 6.03
C ALA A 143 -3.13 -18.40 4.98
N ASN A 144 -3.41 -19.41 4.15
CA ASN A 144 -2.52 -19.80 3.06
C ASN A 144 -2.59 -18.81 1.89
N VAL A 145 -1.68 -18.96 0.91
CA VAL A 145 -1.55 -18.08 -0.26
C VAL A 145 -2.84 -17.99 -1.06
N ASP A 146 -3.54 -19.08 -1.25
CA ASP A 146 -4.81 -19.11 -2.01
C ASP A 146 -5.90 -18.30 -1.31
N LYS A 147 -6.05 -18.48 0.01
CA LYS A 147 -7.04 -17.75 0.81
C LYS A 147 -6.75 -16.26 0.86
N VAL A 148 -5.48 -15.88 1.06
CA VAL A 148 -5.06 -14.46 1.03
C VAL A 148 -5.35 -13.83 -0.34
N SER A 149 -5.03 -14.52 -1.42
CA SER A 149 -5.26 -14.03 -2.78
C SER A 149 -6.75 -13.84 -3.05
N GLU A 150 -7.58 -14.81 -2.68
CA GLU A 150 -9.04 -14.78 -2.83
C GLU A 150 -9.66 -13.62 -2.02
N MET A 151 -9.31 -13.53 -0.73
CA MET A 151 -9.88 -12.51 0.16
C MET A 151 -9.44 -11.09 -0.24
N THR A 152 -8.18 -10.95 -0.68
CA THR A 152 -7.67 -9.67 -1.16
C THR A 152 -8.37 -9.27 -2.47
N PHE A 153 -8.45 -10.17 -3.44
CA PHE A 153 -9.17 -9.93 -4.69
C PHE A 153 -10.63 -9.52 -4.44
N LYS A 154 -11.35 -10.28 -3.62
CA LYS A 154 -12.73 -9.98 -3.25
C LYS A 154 -12.88 -8.60 -2.61
N CYS A 155 -12.02 -8.27 -1.65
CA CYS A 155 -12.03 -6.99 -0.97
C CYS A 155 -11.83 -5.83 -1.95
N LEU A 156 -10.90 -5.95 -2.88
CA LEU A 156 -10.64 -4.93 -3.90
C LEU A 156 -11.82 -4.79 -4.87
N MET A 157 -12.35 -5.90 -5.40
CA MET A 157 -13.48 -5.88 -6.34
C MET A 157 -14.74 -5.24 -5.77
N GLU A 158 -14.98 -5.41 -4.47
CA GLU A 158 -16.15 -4.82 -3.81
C GLU A 158 -16.00 -3.33 -3.47
N ASN A 159 -14.75 -2.82 -3.34
CA ASN A 159 -14.53 -1.52 -2.71
C ASN A 159 -13.62 -0.55 -3.48
N VAL A 160 -13.01 -0.97 -4.58
CA VAL A 160 -12.12 -0.10 -5.38
C VAL A 160 -12.79 0.20 -6.73
N PRO A 161 -13.06 1.47 -7.06
CA PRO A 161 -13.61 1.85 -8.36
C PRO A 161 -12.74 1.40 -9.53
N SER A 162 -13.39 1.05 -10.64
CA SER A 162 -12.72 0.59 -11.86
C SER A 162 -11.88 1.66 -12.55
N GLU A 163 -12.12 2.93 -12.24
CA GLU A 163 -11.41 4.09 -12.77
C GLU A 163 -9.97 4.21 -12.24
N VAL A 164 -9.64 3.56 -11.12
CA VAL A 164 -8.28 3.53 -10.58
C VAL A 164 -7.39 2.72 -11.55
N PRO A 165 -6.31 3.30 -12.10
CA PRO A 165 -5.53 2.59 -13.13
C PRO A 165 -4.65 1.48 -12.58
N GLY A 166 -4.23 1.58 -11.30
CA GLY A 166 -3.32 0.60 -10.73
C GLY A 166 -3.30 0.56 -9.21
N ILE A 167 -3.02 -0.62 -8.71
CA ILE A 167 -2.90 -0.95 -7.29
C ILE A 167 -1.49 -1.49 -7.05
N ALA A 168 -0.71 -0.78 -6.23
CA ALA A 168 0.65 -1.15 -5.86
C ALA A 168 0.68 -1.59 -4.40
N PHE A 169 0.65 -2.88 -4.12
CA PHE A 169 0.59 -3.39 -2.74
C PHE A 169 1.81 -2.99 -1.91
N LEU A 170 1.57 -2.66 -0.66
CA LEU A 170 2.63 -2.65 0.36
C LEU A 170 2.92 -4.09 0.83
N SER A 171 4.09 -4.33 1.41
CA SER A 171 4.42 -5.65 1.97
C SER A 171 3.98 -5.82 3.43
N GLY A 172 3.78 -4.75 4.18
CA GLY A 172 3.24 -4.72 5.55
C GLY A 172 4.05 -5.49 6.61
N GLY A 173 5.23 -6.00 6.26
CA GLY A 173 6.03 -6.86 7.14
C GLY A 173 5.99 -8.35 6.80
N GLN A 174 5.29 -8.73 5.74
CA GLN A 174 5.42 -10.07 5.16
C GLN A 174 6.87 -10.34 4.75
N SER A 175 7.28 -11.62 4.73
CA SER A 175 8.56 -12.01 4.15
C SER A 175 8.61 -11.66 2.65
N SER A 176 9.82 -11.50 2.11
CA SER A 176 10.00 -11.21 0.68
C SER A 176 9.32 -12.25 -0.21
N ASP A 177 9.48 -13.53 0.14
CA ASP A 177 8.91 -14.65 -0.63
C ASP A 177 7.39 -14.69 -0.55
N LEU A 178 6.82 -14.47 0.64
CA LEU A 178 5.38 -14.51 0.84
C LEU A 178 4.67 -13.33 0.13
N ALA A 179 5.25 -12.12 0.20
CA ALA A 179 4.71 -10.97 -0.51
C ALA A 179 4.72 -11.18 -2.03
N THR A 180 5.81 -11.78 -2.57
CA THR A 180 5.90 -12.15 -3.99
C THR A 180 4.89 -13.23 -4.36
N ALA A 181 4.73 -14.27 -3.52
CA ALA A 181 3.81 -15.38 -3.77
C ALA A 181 2.33 -14.92 -3.80
N HIS A 182 1.92 -14.05 -2.89
CA HIS A 182 0.57 -13.48 -2.88
C HIS A 182 0.31 -12.64 -4.14
N LEU A 183 1.24 -11.77 -4.53
CA LEU A 183 1.12 -10.97 -5.74
C LEU A 183 1.04 -11.85 -7.00
N LEU A 184 1.92 -12.85 -7.10
CA LEU A 184 1.92 -13.83 -8.17
C LEU A 184 0.56 -14.53 -8.27
N ARG A 185 0.08 -15.06 -7.15
CA ARG A 185 -1.17 -15.85 -7.13
C ARG A 185 -2.39 -15.02 -7.52
N MET A 186 -2.48 -13.75 -7.13
CA MET A 186 -3.55 -12.86 -7.55
C MET A 186 -3.51 -12.63 -9.06
N ASN A 187 -2.34 -12.35 -9.63
CA ASN A 187 -2.19 -12.11 -11.07
C ASN A 187 -2.39 -13.38 -11.90
N GLU A 188 -1.94 -14.57 -11.43
CA GLU A 188 -2.22 -15.84 -12.10
C GLU A 188 -3.71 -16.14 -12.19
N LYS A 189 -4.45 -15.92 -11.10
CA LYS A 189 -5.81 -16.42 -10.96
C LYS A 189 -6.88 -15.42 -11.43
N TYR A 190 -6.59 -14.12 -11.32
CA TYR A 190 -7.63 -13.10 -11.44
C TYR A 190 -7.31 -11.98 -12.43
N SER A 191 -6.16 -12.00 -13.15
CA SER A 191 -5.77 -10.92 -14.07
C SER A 191 -6.86 -10.52 -15.07
N ASP A 192 -7.57 -11.51 -15.63
CA ASP A 192 -8.62 -11.29 -16.61
C ASP A 192 -9.94 -10.74 -16.03
N GLN A 193 -10.05 -10.69 -14.70
CA GLN A 193 -11.24 -10.24 -13.99
C GLN A 193 -11.08 -8.86 -13.35
N MET A 194 -9.83 -8.38 -13.26
CA MET A 194 -9.51 -7.11 -12.59
C MET A 194 -9.47 -5.95 -13.58
N PRO A 195 -10.14 -4.82 -13.27
CA PRO A 195 -10.04 -3.63 -14.11
C PRO A 195 -8.72 -2.86 -13.91
N TRP A 196 -7.96 -3.16 -12.83
CA TRP A 196 -6.71 -2.50 -12.46
C TRP A 196 -5.49 -3.36 -12.75
N ASN A 197 -4.34 -2.73 -12.96
CA ASN A 197 -3.06 -3.43 -12.93
C ASN A 197 -2.62 -3.64 -11.47
N LEU A 198 -2.35 -4.88 -11.08
CA LEU A 198 -1.76 -5.18 -9.77
C LEU A 198 -0.24 -5.22 -9.86
N THR A 199 0.40 -4.45 -9.00
CA THR A 199 1.86 -4.37 -8.90
C THR A 199 2.29 -4.25 -7.44
N PHE A 200 3.55 -3.95 -7.20
CA PHE A 200 4.15 -3.85 -5.88
C PHE A 200 4.81 -2.49 -5.63
N SER A 201 4.77 -2.07 -4.38
CA SER A 201 5.53 -0.95 -3.84
C SER A 201 6.13 -1.36 -2.49
N TYR A 202 7.01 -2.37 -2.55
CA TYR A 202 7.60 -2.98 -1.37
C TYR A 202 8.81 -2.19 -0.88
N GLY A 203 8.89 -2.00 0.45
CA GLY A 203 10.10 -1.53 1.11
C GLY A 203 10.94 -2.71 1.58
N ARG A 204 10.67 -3.20 2.79
CA ARG A 204 11.44 -4.29 3.41
C ARG A 204 11.46 -5.57 2.56
N ALA A 205 10.34 -5.99 2.01
CA ALA A 205 10.27 -7.20 1.18
C ALA A 205 11.07 -7.11 -0.13
N LEU A 206 11.39 -5.91 -0.61
CA LEU A 206 12.29 -5.71 -1.74
C LEU A 206 13.78 -5.66 -1.31
N GLN A 207 14.07 -5.05 -0.15
CA GLN A 207 15.43 -4.66 0.23
C GLN A 207 16.11 -5.62 1.21
N ASN A 208 15.36 -6.40 2.01
CA ASN A 208 15.93 -7.21 3.09
C ASN A 208 16.98 -8.22 2.60
N ASP A 209 16.72 -8.89 1.49
CA ASP A 209 17.66 -9.88 0.94
C ASP A 209 18.96 -9.19 0.48
N ALA A 210 18.83 -8.01 -0.13
CA ALA A 210 19.97 -7.20 -0.55
C ALA A 210 20.79 -6.70 0.65
N LEU A 211 20.12 -6.22 1.70
CA LEU A 211 20.78 -5.75 2.92
C LEU A 211 21.55 -6.87 3.62
N LYS A 212 20.96 -8.06 3.70
CA LYS A 212 21.60 -9.25 4.26
C LYS A 212 22.83 -9.67 3.45
N ALA A 213 22.69 -9.75 2.11
CA ALA A 213 23.78 -10.12 1.22
C ALA A 213 24.92 -9.09 1.23
N TRP A 214 24.58 -7.81 1.26
CA TRP A 214 25.55 -6.71 1.35
C TRP A 214 26.34 -6.73 2.66
N ASN A 215 25.68 -6.98 3.78
CA ASN A 215 26.26 -7.06 5.13
C ASN A 215 27.31 -5.97 5.44
N GLY A 216 27.11 -4.76 4.90
CA GLY A 216 28.00 -3.61 5.07
C GLY A 216 29.28 -3.62 4.19
N SER A 217 29.58 -4.68 3.45
CA SER A 217 30.85 -4.85 2.71
C SER A 217 30.73 -5.43 1.31
N ASP A 218 29.88 -6.41 1.07
CA ASP A 218 29.76 -7.07 -0.24
C ASP A 218 28.72 -6.38 -1.13
N ARG A 219 29.16 -5.34 -1.82
CA ARG A 219 28.31 -4.55 -2.71
C ARG A 219 27.75 -5.38 -3.88
N GLU A 220 28.56 -6.28 -4.44
CA GLU A 220 28.16 -7.07 -5.60
C GLU A 220 27.06 -8.07 -5.22
N ALA A 221 27.23 -8.80 -4.11
CA ALA A 221 26.21 -9.68 -3.57
C ALA A 221 24.90 -8.93 -3.27
N GLY A 222 24.97 -7.73 -2.66
CA GLY A 222 23.82 -6.91 -2.40
C GLY A 222 23.08 -6.48 -3.67
N GLN A 223 23.79 -6.04 -4.70
CA GLN A 223 23.21 -5.66 -5.99
C GLN A 223 22.54 -6.86 -6.69
N LYS A 224 23.19 -8.02 -6.69
CA LYS A 224 22.67 -9.26 -7.28
C LYS A 224 21.39 -9.72 -6.57
N ALA A 225 21.36 -9.68 -5.26
CA ALA A 225 20.18 -10.04 -4.47
C ALA A 225 19.00 -9.07 -4.73
N LEU A 226 19.28 -7.75 -4.81
CA LEU A 226 18.24 -6.76 -5.12
C LEU A 226 17.66 -6.98 -6.52
N TYR A 227 18.53 -7.19 -7.51
CA TYR A 227 18.12 -7.45 -8.89
C TYR A 227 17.27 -8.71 -8.99
N HIS A 228 17.70 -9.80 -8.36
CA HIS A 228 16.96 -11.06 -8.35
C HIS A 228 15.54 -10.88 -7.75
N ARG A 229 15.44 -10.21 -6.59
CA ARG A 229 14.14 -9.93 -5.95
C ARG A 229 13.26 -9.01 -6.80
N ALA A 230 13.83 -7.97 -7.39
CA ALA A 230 13.10 -7.07 -8.29
C ALA A 230 12.56 -7.81 -9.53
N CYS A 231 13.35 -8.68 -10.13
CA CYS A 231 12.90 -9.54 -11.23
C CYS A 231 11.76 -10.46 -10.80
N GLY A 232 11.88 -11.15 -9.65
CA GLY A 232 10.82 -12.01 -9.12
C GLY A 232 9.50 -11.29 -8.93
N ASN A 233 9.55 -10.10 -8.33
CA ASN A 233 8.36 -9.28 -8.18
C ASN A 233 7.80 -8.80 -9.53
N SER A 234 8.66 -8.43 -10.47
CA SER A 234 8.23 -8.05 -11.82
C SER A 234 7.56 -9.20 -12.57
N PHE A 235 8.08 -10.42 -12.50
CA PHE A 235 7.42 -11.60 -13.08
C PHE A 235 6.06 -11.87 -12.41
N ALA A 236 5.99 -11.70 -11.08
CA ALA A 236 4.75 -11.87 -10.32
C ALA A 236 3.63 -10.92 -10.78
N THR A 237 3.97 -9.70 -11.25
CA THR A 237 2.97 -8.76 -11.81
C THR A 237 2.35 -9.25 -13.13
N HIS A 238 2.97 -10.22 -13.78
CA HIS A 238 2.48 -10.84 -15.01
C HIS A 238 1.94 -12.26 -14.80
N GLY A 239 1.72 -12.67 -13.54
CA GLY A 239 1.29 -14.04 -13.22
C GLY A 239 2.34 -15.09 -13.60
N LYS A 240 3.65 -14.76 -13.57
CA LYS A 240 4.74 -15.65 -13.90
C LYS A 240 5.72 -15.78 -12.74
N SER A 241 6.35 -16.95 -12.60
CA SER A 241 7.45 -17.16 -11.65
C SER A 241 8.81 -17.14 -12.35
N LEU A 242 9.88 -16.81 -11.60
CA LEU A 242 11.26 -16.87 -12.12
C LEU A 242 11.71 -18.25 -12.62
N THR A 243 11.03 -19.32 -12.17
CA THR A 243 11.38 -20.70 -12.52
C THR A 243 10.89 -21.13 -13.91
N HIS A 244 10.17 -20.26 -14.61
CA HIS A 244 9.57 -20.55 -15.93
C HIS A 244 10.17 -19.69 -17.05
N SER A 245 11.34 -19.08 -16.81
CA SER A 245 12.09 -18.29 -17.82
C SER A 245 13.42 -18.91 -18.17
#